data_e5233ff7c959cfa32d6753580f8ceab7
#
_entry.id   e5233ff7c959cfa32d6753580f8ceab7
#
_cell.length_a   1.000
_cell.length_b   1.000
_cell.length_c   1.000
_cell.angle_alpha   90.00
_cell.angle_beta   90.00
_cell.angle_gamma   90.00
#
_symmetry.space_group_name_H-M   'P 1'
#
loop_
_entity.id
_entity.type
_entity.pdbx_description
1 polymer ?
#
loop_
_entity_poly.entity_id
_entity_poly.type
_entity_poly.pdbx_seq_one_letter_code
_entity_poly.pdbx_strand_id
1 'polypeptide(L)'
;CIRDSNWCPHCNTSISDAEVEYEEKDGSFWHLLYPVKETGEMLELATTRPETMLGDTAVAINGEDPRYAHLHGCHVVLPLLNKEIPIVCDEHADMTKGTGVVKITPAHDPNDFEVGLRHNLPIVRVFTYDGHMTGAADKAAADALFAAGKNAINEPEVLDCGKYAGMTTLEARKAILADLEAGGFLKEIEPLKHEVGTCY
;
A
#
# COMPACT_ATOMS: atom_id res chain seq x y z
N CYS A 1 20.82 8.30 6.55
CA CYS A 1 19.46 8.70 6.30
C CYS A 1 18.49 7.76 6.99
N ILE A 2 17.67 8.30 7.88
CA ILE A 2 16.73 7.55 8.73
C ILE A 2 15.55 6.95 7.94
N ARG A 3 15.38 7.32 6.66
CA ARG A 3 14.27 6.89 5.83
C ARG A 3 14.37 5.44 5.32
N ASP A 4 15.57 4.92 5.24
CA ASP A 4 15.85 3.61 4.65
C ASP A 4 16.19 2.58 5.73
N SER A 5 15.81 2.84 6.98
CA SER A 5 16.03 1.93 8.09
C SER A 5 14.83 1.02 8.30
N ASN A 6 15.09 -0.26 8.46
CA ASN A 6 14.06 -1.21 8.86
C ASN A 6 13.55 -0.86 10.27
N TRP A 7 12.27 -1.03 10.50
CA TRP A 7 11.62 -0.82 11.79
C TRP A 7 11.06 -2.13 12.35
N CYS A 8 11.43 -2.45 13.58
CA CYS A 8 10.85 -3.59 14.28
C CYS A 8 9.71 -3.12 15.21
N PRO A 9 8.45 -3.46 14.91
CA PRO A 9 7.31 -3.05 15.74
C PRO A 9 7.28 -3.76 17.11
N HIS A 10 7.91 -4.92 17.22
CA HIS A 10 8.04 -5.65 18.50
C HIS A 10 9.06 -5.00 19.43
N CYS A 11 10.25 -4.68 18.90
CA CYS A 11 11.33 -4.04 19.68
C CYS A 11 11.13 -2.52 19.80
N ASN A 12 10.24 -1.95 18.97
CA ASN A 12 9.94 -0.52 18.87
C ASN A 12 11.21 0.33 18.62
N THR A 13 12.03 -0.14 17.67
CA THR A 13 13.30 0.50 17.31
C THR A 13 13.64 0.31 15.82
N SER A 14 14.47 1.21 15.30
CA SER A 14 15.09 1.01 13.99
C SER A 14 16.18 -0.05 14.10
N ILE A 15 16.27 -0.90 13.07
CA ILE A 15 17.29 -1.95 12.93
C ILE A 15 18.04 -1.75 11.64
N SER A 16 19.34 -2.06 11.64
CA SER A 16 20.19 -2.04 10.45
C SER A 16 19.94 -3.27 9.58
N ASP A 17 20.33 -3.21 8.30
CA ASP A 17 20.23 -4.37 7.40
C ASP A 17 21.01 -5.58 7.91
N ALA A 18 22.08 -5.37 8.68
CA ALA A 18 22.87 -6.46 9.29
C ALA A 18 22.14 -7.18 10.43
N GLU A 19 21.07 -6.59 10.98
CA GLU A 19 20.26 -7.14 12.06
C GLU A 19 18.96 -7.77 11.54
N VAL A 20 18.79 -7.85 10.21
CA VAL A 20 17.65 -8.50 9.56
C VAL A 20 18.04 -9.88 9.10
N GLU A 21 17.38 -10.89 9.62
CA GLU A 21 17.47 -12.25 9.10
C GLU A 21 16.29 -12.52 8.16
N TYR A 22 16.57 -13.15 7.02
CA TYR A 22 15.55 -13.50 6.04
C TYR A 22 15.16 -14.95 6.16
N GLU A 23 13.88 -15.19 6.36
CA GLU A 23 13.30 -16.54 6.41
C GLU A 23 12.34 -16.73 5.23
N GLU A 24 12.46 -17.88 4.54
CA GLU A 24 11.46 -18.27 3.54
C GLU A 24 10.15 -18.61 4.24
N LYS A 25 9.06 -17.91 3.89
CA LYS A 25 7.72 -18.17 4.42
C LYS A 25 6.73 -18.38 3.28
N ASP A 26 5.77 -19.26 3.56
CA ASP A 26 4.62 -19.41 2.68
C ASP A 26 3.75 -18.17 2.77
N GLY A 27 3.50 -17.56 1.62
CA GLY A 27 2.66 -16.41 1.45
C GLY A 27 1.71 -16.59 0.27
N SER A 28 1.12 -15.50 -0.18
CA SER A 28 0.25 -15.50 -1.33
C SER A 28 0.37 -14.19 -2.10
N PHE A 29 0.13 -14.25 -3.40
CA PHE A 29 -0.33 -13.10 -4.16
C PHE A 29 -1.85 -13.07 -4.14
N TRP A 30 -2.40 -11.95 -3.75
CA TRP A 30 -3.82 -11.67 -3.82
C TRP A 30 -4.08 -10.78 -5.02
N HIS A 31 -4.87 -11.30 -5.97
CA HIS A 31 -5.28 -10.58 -7.16
C HIS A 31 -6.53 -9.76 -6.85
N LEU A 32 -6.38 -8.45 -6.86
CA LEU A 32 -7.42 -7.49 -6.54
C LEU A 32 -7.92 -6.80 -7.80
N LEU A 33 -9.19 -6.42 -7.79
CA LEU A 33 -9.86 -5.71 -8.87
C LEU A 33 -10.20 -4.29 -8.43
N TYR A 34 -9.61 -3.29 -9.08
CA TYR A 34 -9.93 -1.89 -8.85
C TYR A 34 -10.76 -1.35 -10.01
N PRO A 35 -11.99 -0.87 -9.75
CA PRO A 35 -12.82 -0.29 -10.80
C PRO A 35 -12.19 0.97 -11.38
N VAL A 36 -12.06 1.05 -12.69
CA VAL A 36 -11.65 2.29 -13.38
C VAL A 36 -12.86 3.20 -13.51
N LYS A 37 -12.75 4.42 -12.99
CA LYS A 37 -13.87 5.36 -12.90
C LYS A 37 -14.43 5.75 -14.26
N GLU A 38 -13.54 6.04 -15.20
CA GLU A 38 -13.90 6.59 -16.52
C GLU A 38 -14.46 5.53 -17.47
N THR A 39 -13.97 4.30 -17.40
CA THR A 39 -14.34 3.22 -18.32
C THR A 39 -15.29 2.20 -17.71
N GLY A 40 -15.30 2.09 -16.39
CA GLY A 40 -16.05 1.06 -15.65
C GLY A 40 -15.44 -0.34 -15.73
N GLU A 41 -14.29 -0.50 -16.37
CA GLU A 41 -13.57 -1.78 -16.40
C GLU A 41 -12.89 -2.07 -15.06
N MET A 42 -12.63 -3.34 -14.79
CA MET A 42 -11.90 -3.78 -13.61
C MET A 42 -10.42 -3.93 -13.93
N LEU A 43 -9.58 -3.10 -13.31
CA LEU A 43 -8.14 -3.18 -13.43
C LEU A 43 -7.60 -4.17 -12.39
N GLU A 44 -6.94 -5.21 -12.86
CA GLU A 44 -6.38 -6.26 -12.01
C GLU A 44 -4.95 -5.91 -11.58
N LEU A 45 -4.69 -6.05 -10.30
CA LEU A 45 -3.36 -5.96 -9.71
C LEU A 45 -3.12 -7.08 -8.70
N ALA A 46 -1.86 -7.45 -8.47
CA ALA A 46 -1.49 -8.47 -7.49
C ALA A 46 -0.64 -7.87 -6.37
N THR A 47 -0.90 -8.28 -5.14
CA THR A 47 -0.16 -7.80 -3.96
C THR A 47 0.11 -8.92 -2.96
N THR A 48 1.23 -8.85 -2.26
CA THR A 48 1.54 -9.71 -1.11
C THR A 48 1.08 -9.11 0.22
N ARG A 49 0.63 -7.84 0.22
CA ARG A 49 0.29 -7.07 1.42
C ARG A 49 -1.05 -6.34 1.25
N PRO A 50 -2.17 -7.08 1.17
CA PRO A 50 -3.49 -6.47 0.96
C PRO A 50 -3.89 -5.50 2.09
N GLU A 51 -3.36 -5.66 3.30
CA GLU A 51 -3.62 -4.77 4.44
C GLU A 51 -3.13 -3.34 4.22
N THR A 52 -2.14 -3.12 3.33
CA THR A 52 -1.64 -1.77 3.03
C THR A 52 -2.49 -1.01 2.02
N MET A 53 -3.43 -1.68 1.35
CA MET A 53 -4.22 -1.09 0.27
C MET A 53 -4.99 0.17 0.66
N LEU A 54 -5.38 0.28 1.95
CA LEU A 54 -6.08 1.48 2.43
C LEU A 54 -5.20 2.75 2.33
N GLY A 55 -3.88 2.58 2.25
CA GLY A 55 -2.90 3.64 2.04
C GLY A 55 -2.49 3.84 0.58
N ASP A 56 -3.13 3.18 -0.37
CA ASP A 56 -2.81 3.36 -1.79
C ASP A 56 -3.15 4.79 -2.24
N THR A 57 -2.23 5.38 -2.99
CA THR A 57 -2.36 6.76 -3.47
C THR A 57 -2.32 6.86 -4.99
N ALA A 58 -1.94 5.80 -5.67
CA ALA A 58 -2.03 5.63 -7.11
C ALA A 58 -2.00 4.14 -7.50
N VAL A 59 -2.26 3.89 -8.76
CA VAL A 59 -1.93 2.64 -9.45
C VAL A 59 -0.97 2.99 -10.58
N ALA A 60 0.15 2.27 -10.69
CA ALA A 60 1.13 2.45 -11.76
C ALA A 60 0.91 1.42 -12.88
N ILE A 61 1.01 1.90 -14.10
CA ILE A 61 1.09 1.11 -15.34
C ILE A 61 2.33 1.54 -16.11
N ASN A 62 2.85 0.69 -16.98
CA ASN A 62 3.92 1.12 -17.87
C ASN A 62 3.34 1.94 -19.03
N GLY A 63 3.90 3.12 -19.29
CA GLY A 63 3.42 4.01 -20.35
C GLY A 63 3.55 3.45 -21.77
N GLU A 64 4.43 2.44 -21.96
CA GLU A 64 4.63 1.76 -23.23
C GLU A 64 3.80 0.46 -23.35
N ASP A 65 3.06 0.06 -22.31
CA ASP A 65 2.24 -1.13 -22.33
C ASP A 65 0.95 -0.91 -23.15
N PRO A 66 0.82 -1.57 -24.33
CA PRO A 66 -0.33 -1.37 -25.18
C PRO A 66 -1.65 -1.85 -24.56
N ARG A 67 -1.59 -2.74 -23.55
CA ARG A 67 -2.78 -3.25 -22.85
C ARG A 67 -3.52 -2.13 -22.11
N TYR A 68 -2.78 -1.13 -21.63
CA TYR A 68 -3.29 -0.08 -20.74
C TYR A 68 -3.18 1.34 -21.33
N ALA A 69 -2.80 1.47 -22.60
CA ALA A 69 -2.63 2.78 -23.24
C ALA A 69 -3.90 3.66 -23.17
N HIS A 70 -5.08 3.04 -23.15
CA HIS A 70 -6.36 3.72 -23.03
C HIS A 70 -6.69 4.22 -21.62
N LEU A 71 -5.91 3.82 -20.62
CA LEU A 71 -6.08 4.21 -19.21
C LEU A 71 -5.19 5.38 -18.79
N HIS A 72 -4.40 5.92 -19.69
CA HIS A 72 -3.54 7.07 -19.38
C HIS A 72 -4.39 8.28 -18.93
N GLY A 73 -4.12 8.76 -17.71
CA GLY A 73 -4.86 9.89 -17.12
C GLY A 73 -6.21 9.54 -16.50
N CYS A 74 -6.57 8.26 -16.49
CA CYS A 74 -7.74 7.76 -15.78
C CYS A 74 -7.48 7.61 -14.27
N HIS A 75 -8.54 7.29 -13.54
CA HIS A 75 -8.53 7.04 -12.10
C HIS A 75 -9.14 5.68 -11.80
N VAL A 76 -8.70 5.07 -10.72
CA VAL A 76 -9.39 3.92 -10.14
C VAL A 76 -10.11 4.35 -8.86
N VAL A 77 -11.17 3.62 -8.54
CA VAL A 77 -11.88 3.75 -7.26
C VAL A 77 -11.31 2.69 -6.32
N LEU A 78 -10.61 3.14 -5.29
CA LEU A 78 -10.02 2.26 -4.28
C LEU A 78 -11.14 1.51 -3.55
N PRO A 79 -11.20 0.17 -3.63
CA PRO A 79 -12.21 -0.61 -2.94
C PRO A 79 -12.21 -0.34 -1.42
N LEU A 80 -13.34 -0.58 -0.78
CA LEU A 80 -13.59 -0.38 0.66
C LEU A 80 -13.58 1.07 1.14
N LEU A 81 -12.75 1.95 0.56
CA LEU A 81 -12.72 3.38 0.89
C LEU A 81 -13.55 4.23 -0.07
N ASN A 82 -13.87 3.71 -1.24
CA ASN A 82 -14.55 4.44 -2.32
C ASN A 82 -13.86 5.78 -2.67
N LYS A 83 -12.54 5.80 -2.58
CA LYS A 83 -11.67 6.95 -2.85
C LYS A 83 -11.10 6.85 -4.25
N GLU A 84 -11.14 7.96 -4.99
CA GLU A 84 -10.51 8.05 -6.31
C GLU A 84 -9.00 8.26 -6.15
N ILE A 85 -8.20 7.45 -6.86
CA ILE A 85 -6.75 7.58 -6.96
C ILE A 85 -6.32 7.50 -8.42
N PRO A 86 -5.28 8.25 -8.85
CA PRO A 86 -4.88 8.31 -10.24
C PRO A 86 -4.21 7.03 -10.72
N ILE A 87 -4.32 6.76 -12.02
CA ILE A 87 -3.47 5.83 -12.75
C ILE A 87 -2.28 6.64 -13.28
N VAL A 88 -1.07 6.28 -12.87
CA VAL A 88 0.17 6.95 -13.29
C VAL A 88 0.98 6.06 -14.24
N CYS A 89 1.68 6.68 -15.19
CA CYS A 89 2.60 5.98 -16.08
C CYS A 89 4.00 6.02 -15.49
N ASP A 90 4.53 4.88 -15.07
CA ASP A 90 5.86 4.76 -14.47
C ASP A 90 6.53 3.45 -14.87
N GLU A 91 7.83 3.50 -15.13
CA GLU A 91 8.66 2.33 -15.47
C GLU A 91 8.81 1.32 -14.32
N HIS A 92 8.44 1.71 -13.11
CA HIS A 92 8.33 0.81 -11.97
C HIS A 92 7.34 -0.34 -12.24
N ALA A 93 6.30 -0.10 -13.02
CA ALA A 93 5.38 -1.11 -13.49
C ALA A 93 6.02 -1.89 -14.67
N ASP A 94 6.59 -3.07 -14.35
CA ASP A 94 7.22 -3.93 -15.33
C ASP A 94 6.16 -4.70 -16.14
N MET A 95 5.98 -4.34 -17.41
CA MET A 95 4.98 -4.95 -18.29
C MET A 95 5.21 -6.45 -18.56
N THR A 96 6.37 -6.99 -18.20
CA THR A 96 6.71 -8.40 -18.38
C THR A 96 6.38 -9.25 -17.14
N LYS A 97 6.00 -8.62 -16.02
CA LYS A 97 5.71 -9.29 -14.75
C LYS A 97 4.23 -9.23 -14.40
N GLY A 98 3.66 -10.40 -14.14
CA GLY A 98 2.27 -10.51 -13.68
C GLY A 98 1.27 -9.75 -14.56
N THR A 99 0.45 -8.94 -13.93
CA THR A 99 -0.53 -8.10 -14.65
C THR A 99 0.11 -6.89 -15.34
N GLY A 100 1.33 -6.50 -14.96
CA GLY A 100 1.95 -5.24 -15.39
C GLY A 100 1.37 -4.01 -14.69
N VAL A 101 0.55 -4.21 -13.66
CA VAL A 101 -0.11 -3.16 -12.87
C VAL A 101 0.34 -3.26 -11.42
N VAL A 102 0.76 -2.14 -10.85
CA VAL A 102 1.30 -2.10 -9.48
C VAL A 102 0.53 -1.05 -8.67
N LYS A 103 0.07 -1.44 -7.47
CA LYS A 103 -0.46 -0.46 -6.51
C LYS A 103 0.69 0.36 -5.93
N ILE A 104 0.47 1.63 -5.65
CA ILE A 104 1.49 2.53 -5.10
C ILE A 104 1.08 2.98 -3.72
N THR A 105 1.88 2.56 -2.72
CA THR A 105 1.68 2.84 -1.29
C THR A 105 2.92 3.49 -0.69
N PRO A 106 3.18 4.78 -0.91
CA PRO A 106 4.45 5.44 -0.59
C PRO A 106 4.86 5.40 0.89
N ALA A 107 3.91 5.24 1.81
CA ALA A 107 4.20 5.15 3.24
C ALA A 107 4.72 3.77 3.68
N HIS A 108 4.59 2.73 2.85
CA HIS A 108 4.77 1.33 3.26
C HIS A 108 5.71 0.52 2.39
N ASP A 109 6.25 1.10 1.32
CA ASP A 109 7.23 0.49 0.42
C ASP A 109 8.23 1.55 -0.07
N PRO A 110 9.56 1.32 0.01
CA PRO A 110 10.57 2.29 -0.40
C PRO A 110 10.55 2.55 -1.92
N ASN A 111 10.23 1.55 -2.74
CA ASN A 111 10.15 1.75 -4.19
C ASN A 111 8.91 2.56 -4.55
N ASP A 112 7.78 2.29 -3.89
CA ASP A 112 6.55 3.08 -4.04
C ASP A 112 6.74 4.53 -3.57
N PHE A 113 7.58 4.75 -2.55
CA PHE A 113 7.93 6.08 -2.09
C PHE A 113 8.64 6.89 -3.19
N GLU A 114 9.59 6.29 -3.91
CA GLU A 114 10.27 6.94 -5.04
C GLU A 114 9.30 7.25 -6.19
N VAL A 115 8.36 6.35 -6.50
CA VAL A 115 7.26 6.62 -7.44
C VAL A 115 6.42 7.79 -6.94
N GLY A 116 6.08 7.79 -5.66
CA GLY A 116 5.34 8.86 -5.01
C GLY A 116 6.00 10.24 -5.18
N LEU A 117 7.33 10.30 -5.01
CA LEU A 117 8.09 11.54 -5.22
C LEU A 117 8.06 12.00 -6.68
N ARG A 118 8.25 11.08 -7.65
CA ARG A 118 8.23 11.40 -9.08
C ARG A 118 6.89 11.95 -9.56
N HIS A 119 5.80 11.41 -9.00
CA HIS A 119 4.43 11.77 -9.38
C HIS A 119 3.75 12.73 -8.41
N ASN A 120 4.48 13.23 -7.40
CA ASN A 120 3.96 14.12 -6.35
C ASN A 120 2.68 13.57 -5.68
N LEU A 121 2.72 12.26 -5.35
CA LEU A 121 1.61 11.57 -4.71
C LEU A 121 1.58 11.83 -3.19
N PRO A 122 0.41 11.80 -2.56
CA PRO A 122 0.30 11.83 -1.11
C PRO A 122 1.00 10.62 -0.48
N ILE A 123 1.54 10.78 0.72
CA ILE A 123 2.09 9.70 1.54
C ILE A 123 1.08 9.43 2.65
N VAL A 124 0.40 8.28 2.59
CA VAL A 124 -0.69 7.93 3.52
C VAL A 124 -0.30 6.72 4.36
N ARG A 125 -0.13 6.93 5.66
CA ARG A 125 0.20 5.91 6.63
C ARG A 125 -1.06 5.27 7.21
N VAL A 126 -1.07 3.94 7.25
CA VAL A 126 -2.18 3.12 7.79
C VAL A 126 -1.79 2.27 8.99
N PHE A 127 -0.52 2.32 9.41
CA PHE A 127 -0.02 1.60 10.59
C PHE A 127 0.56 2.54 11.63
N THR A 128 0.35 2.20 12.89
CA THR A 128 1.08 2.74 14.03
C THR A 128 2.51 2.15 14.07
N TYR A 129 3.38 2.71 14.89
CA TYR A 129 4.76 2.21 15.03
C TYR A 129 4.86 0.81 15.66
N ASP A 130 3.84 0.39 16.39
CA ASP A 130 3.73 -0.94 16.99
C ASP A 130 2.97 -1.96 16.11
N GLY A 131 2.68 -1.59 14.85
CA GLY A 131 2.17 -2.51 13.83
C GLY A 131 0.67 -2.76 13.87
N HIS A 132 -0.11 -1.84 14.47
CA HIS A 132 -1.56 -1.87 14.43
C HIS A 132 -2.11 -0.90 13.39
N MET A 133 -3.31 -1.16 12.89
CA MET A 133 -4.00 -0.22 11.99
C MET A 133 -4.33 1.08 12.71
N THR A 134 -4.05 2.22 12.07
CA THR A 134 -4.34 3.56 12.61
C THR A 134 -5.83 3.83 12.71
N GLY A 135 -6.21 4.59 13.72
CA GLY A 135 -7.59 5.01 13.96
C GLY A 135 -7.75 6.51 14.11
N ALA A 136 -8.96 6.93 14.52
CA ALA A 136 -9.33 8.34 14.68
C ALA A 136 -8.41 9.10 15.65
N ALA A 137 -7.93 8.45 16.70
CA ALA A 137 -7.03 9.07 17.67
C ALA A 137 -5.64 9.35 17.08
N ASP A 138 -5.10 8.42 16.30
CA ASP A 138 -3.80 8.56 15.62
C ASP A 138 -3.86 9.67 14.58
N LYS A 139 -4.95 9.70 13.80
CA LYS A 139 -5.21 10.76 12.83
C LYS A 139 -5.30 12.12 13.50
N ALA A 140 -6.07 12.24 14.57
CA ALA A 140 -6.24 13.52 15.31
C ALA A 140 -4.90 14.00 15.89
N ALA A 141 -4.07 13.09 16.41
CA ALA A 141 -2.74 13.43 16.92
C ALA A 141 -1.80 13.94 15.80
N ALA A 142 -1.81 13.30 14.63
CA ALA A 142 -1.03 13.72 13.47
C ALA A 142 -1.51 15.08 12.93
N ASP A 143 -2.82 15.28 12.79
CA ASP A 143 -3.43 16.53 12.32
C ASP A 143 -3.07 17.70 13.27
N ALA A 144 -3.02 17.45 14.59
CA ALA A 144 -2.63 18.45 15.58
C ALA A 144 -1.14 18.85 15.44
N LEU A 145 -0.25 17.90 15.17
CA LEU A 145 1.17 18.18 14.91
C LEU A 145 1.34 18.97 13.61
N PHE A 146 0.58 18.62 12.59
CA PHE A 146 0.57 19.32 11.30
C PHE A 146 0.13 20.78 11.47
N ALA A 147 -0.99 21.00 12.19
CA ALA A 147 -1.50 22.33 12.48
C ALA A 147 -0.55 23.20 13.34
N ALA A 148 0.27 22.55 14.18
CA ALA A 148 1.29 23.22 14.98
C ALA A 148 2.59 23.51 14.21
N GLY A 149 2.70 23.13 12.92
CA GLY A 149 3.90 23.28 12.10
C GLY A 149 5.08 22.43 12.59
N LYS A 150 4.80 21.33 13.28
CA LYS A 150 5.80 20.42 13.87
C LYS A 150 6.02 19.15 13.05
N ASN A 151 5.46 19.09 11.86
CA ASN A 151 5.65 17.98 10.93
C ASN A 151 6.99 18.07 10.22
N ALA A 152 7.62 16.94 9.96
CA ALA A 152 8.80 16.84 9.12
C ALA A 152 8.43 17.05 7.64
N ILE A 153 9.44 17.36 6.81
CA ILE A 153 9.26 17.37 5.35
C ILE A 153 8.87 15.95 4.91
N ASN A 154 7.79 15.83 4.13
CA ASN A 154 7.20 14.57 3.68
C ASN A 154 6.72 13.66 4.85
N GLU A 155 6.23 14.27 5.92
CA GLU A 155 5.54 13.53 6.97
C GLU A 155 4.28 12.88 6.38
N PRO A 156 4.04 11.59 6.60
CA PRO A 156 2.83 10.93 6.10
C PRO A 156 1.56 11.52 6.71
N GLU A 157 0.52 11.65 5.88
CA GLU A 157 -0.84 11.77 6.39
C GLU A 157 -1.21 10.47 7.12
N VAL A 158 -1.97 10.57 8.20
CA VAL A 158 -2.45 9.40 8.94
C VAL A 158 -3.91 9.16 8.60
N LEU A 159 -4.20 7.97 8.09
CA LEU A 159 -5.57 7.55 7.79
C LEU A 159 -6.25 7.03 9.06
N ASP A 160 -7.53 7.36 9.24
CA ASP A 160 -8.41 6.59 10.11
C ASP A 160 -8.93 5.38 9.34
N CYS A 161 -8.46 4.18 9.71
CA CYS A 161 -8.83 2.92 9.05
C CYS A 161 -10.21 2.40 9.47
N GLY A 162 -10.98 3.19 10.21
CA GLY A 162 -12.37 2.90 10.57
C GLY A 162 -12.52 1.58 11.31
N LYS A 163 -13.30 0.66 10.76
CA LYS A 163 -13.56 -0.65 11.40
C LYS A 163 -12.32 -1.54 11.56
N TYR A 164 -11.24 -1.25 10.87
CA TYR A 164 -9.97 -1.99 10.98
C TYR A 164 -9.02 -1.39 12.01
N ALA A 165 -9.34 -0.19 12.56
CA ALA A 165 -8.50 0.49 13.54
C ALA A 165 -8.18 -0.40 14.76
N GLY A 166 -6.91 -0.39 15.19
CA GLY A 166 -6.43 -1.19 16.30
C GLY A 166 -6.20 -2.68 16.02
N MET A 167 -6.55 -3.18 14.84
CA MET A 167 -6.22 -4.55 14.43
C MET A 167 -4.72 -4.67 14.15
N THR A 168 -4.15 -5.81 14.49
CA THR A 168 -2.81 -6.17 14.03
C THR A 168 -2.80 -6.34 12.50
N THR A 169 -1.63 -6.28 11.87
CA THR A 169 -1.48 -6.47 10.42
C THR A 169 -2.14 -7.76 9.91
N LEU A 170 -2.02 -8.87 10.66
CA LEU A 170 -2.59 -10.15 10.26
C LEU A 170 -4.11 -10.22 10.43
N GLU A 171 -4.65 -9.60 11.47
CA GLU A 171 -6.11 -9.48 11.68
C GLU A 171 -6.72 -8.59 10.60
N ALA A 172 -6.11 -7.44 10.33
CA ALA A 172 -6.54 -6.52 9.29
C ALA A 172 -6.51 -7.17 7.91
N ARG A 173 -5.44 -7.92 7.58
CA ARG A 173 -5.34 -8.68 6.32
C ARG A 173 -6.52 -9.61 6.14
N LYS A 174 -6.86 -10.40 7.17
CA LYS A 174 -8.00 -11.33 7.11
C LYS A 174 -9.33 -10.60 6.94
N ALA A 175 -9.55 -9.50 7.68
CA ALA A 175 -10.77 -8.72 7.62
C ALA A 175 -10.93 -8.03 6.26
N ILE A 176 -9.86 -7.40 5.76
CA ILE A 176 -9.85 -6.72 4.45
C ILE A 176 -10.11 -7.71 3.32
N LEU A 177 -9.46 -8.88 3.34
CA LEU A 177 -9.68 -9.91 2.32
C LEU A 177 -11.12 -10.41 2.32
N ALA A 178 -11.72 -10.63 3.50
CA ALA A 178 -13.13 -11.03 3.60
C ALA A 178 -14.08 -9.97 3.02
N ASP A 179 -13.79 -8.68 3.28
CA ASP A 179 -14.59 -7.59 2.73
C ASP A 179 -14.41 -7.42 1.22
N LEU A 180 -13.18 -7.61 0.71
CA LEU A 180 -12.90 -7.59 -0.72
C LEU A 180 -13.60 -8.74 -1.46
N GLU A 181 -13.60 -9.93 -0.87
CA GLU A 181 -14.31 -11.09 -1.41
C GLU A 181 -15.83 -10.84 -1.42
N ALA A 182 -16.39 -10.35 -0.31
CA ALA A 182 -17.81 -10.00 -0.22
C ALA A 182 -18.23 -8.90 -1.21
N GLY A 183 -17.32 -7.95 -1.49
CA GLY A 183 -17.51 -6.88 -2.47
C GLY A 183 -17.26 -7.30 -3.93
N GLY A 184 -16.75 -8.51 -4.19
CA GLY A 184 -16.38 -8.97 -5.53
C GLY A 184 -15.09 -8.36 -6.07
N PHE A 185 -14.23 -7.84 -5.20
CA PHE A 185 -12.95 -7.23 -5.55
C PHE A 185 -11.73 -8.16 -5.38
N LEU A 186 -11.90 -9.34 -4.80
CA LEU A 186 -10.90 -10.40 -4.74
C LEU A 186 -11.15 -11.37 -5.89
N LYS A 187 -10.21 -11.46 -6.83
CA LYS A 187 -10.32 -12.32 -8.01
C LYS A 187 -9.75 -13.71 -7.77
N GLU A 188 -8.52 -13.78 -7.26
CA GLU A 188 -7.75 -15.02 -7.15
C GLU A 188 -6.73 -14.92 -6.03
N ILE A 189 -6.33 -16.07 -5.50
CA ILE A 189 -5.22 -16.19 -4.52
C ILE A 189 -4.21 -17.19 -5.09
N GLU A 190 -3.01 -16.71 -5.39
CA GLU A 190 -1.91 -17.51 -5.91
C GLU A 190 -0.90 -17.79 -4.78
N PRO A 191 -0.56 -19.05 -4.48
CA PRO A 191 0.47 -19.38 -3.50
C PRO A 191 1.84 -18.83 -3.92
N LEU A 192 2.55 -18.23 -2.97
CA LEU A 192 3.89 -17.68 -3.18
C LEU A 192 4.80 -18.09 -2.03
N LYS A 193 6.04 -18.44 -2.34
CA LYS A 193 7.10 -18.47 -1.37
C LYS A 193 7.93 -17.21 -1.47
N HIS A 194 8.12 -16.51 -0.38
CA HIS A 194 8.90 -15.28 -0.34
C HIS A 194 9.71 -15.17 0.94
N GLU A 195 10.79 -14.43 0.86
CA GLU A 195 11.63 -14.12 2.01
C GLU A 195 10.99 -13.00 2.83
N VAL A 196 10.88 -13.22 4.13
CA VAL A 196 10.39 -12.23 5.09
C VAL A 196 11.53 -11.86 6.03
N GLY A 197 11.84 -10.59 6.11
CA GLY A 197 12.81 -10.07 7.06
C GLY A 197 12.26 -10.12 8.49
N THR A 198 13.00 -10.71 9.39
CA THR A 198 12.74 -10.72 10.83
C THR A 198 13.90 -10.06 11.56
N CYS A 199 13.66 -9.38 12.69
CA CYS A 199 14.74 -8.85 13.50
C CYS A 199 15.37 -10.00 14.30
N TYR A 200 16.71 -9.96 14.39
CA TYR A 200 17.52 -10.89 15.19
C TYR A 200 17.25 -10.72 16.70
#